data_f44ce84ee7ad7e9cd3c124bfe518d801
#
_entry.id   f44ce84ee7ad7e9cd3c124bfe518d801
#
_cell.length_a   1.000
_cell.length_b   1.000
_cell.length_c   1.000
_cell.angle_alpha   90.00
_cell.angle_beta   90.00
_cell.angle_gamma   90.00
#
_symmetry.space_group_name_H-M   'P 1'
#
loop_
_entity.id
_entity.type
_entity.pdbx_description
1 polymer ?
#
loop_
_entity_poly.entity_id
_entity_poly.type
_entity_poly.pdbx_seq_one_letter_code
_entity_poly.pdbx_strand_id
1 'polypeptide(L)'
;MQAKGDTAIGCVLAFLRRQAFGIAVLACAATAFAFPSAFKEWGGVKLMSLVVPAIQIIMFGMGTTLSAADLLRVGKRPWAVAVGVFLQFLVMPFMGFLLAKGFGFSGELAAGCVLVGSVAGGTASNVIAFLAKADVALSVTMTCCSTLLSPFVTPFAMKVLAGCFVEIDAMKMMVEILKVVIVPITAGGIVHALLKKQFDAHKAVCDRILSFISMTGICFTILALTAPSRDTFAAAGVAIVAAAVIHNTIGYLSGYWLTRLVGRFARLGEAEARTVAIEVGMQNGGMAGALAVGVMNSAVAALPANIFSIWMNFSGSVLASWWGRTAGVRKKTVER
;
A
#
# COMPACT_ATOMS: atom_id res chain seq x y z
N MET A 1 15.45 -12.18 -40.21
CA MET A 1 14.21 -11.50 -39.65
C MET A 1 13.64 -12.21 -38.43
N GLN A 2 13.80 -13.51 -38.23
CA GLN A 2 13.29 -14.26 -37.07
C GLN A 2 13.96 -13.90 -35.71
N ALA A 3 15.24 -13.66 -35.66
CA ALA A 3 15.97 -13.37 -34.41
C ALA A 3 15.59 -12.04 -33.72
N LYS A 4 14.99 -11.06 -34.42
CA LYS A 4 14.48 -9.81 -33.83
C LYS A 4 13.08 -9.98 -33.22
N GLY A 5 12.28 -10.91 -33.71
CA GLY A 5 10.96 -11.22 -33.17
C GLY A 5 11.05 -11.92 -31.81
N ASP A 6 11.97 -12.87 -31.65
CA ASP A 6 12.13 -13.61 -30.39
C ASP A 6 12.61 -12.74 -29.24
N THR A 7 13.43 -11.72 -29.51
CA THR A 7 13.86 -10.73 -28.51
C THR A 7 12.70 -9.78 -28.11
N ALA A 8 11.84 -9.38 -29.03
CA ALA A 8 10.69 -8.52 -28.75
C ALA A 8 9.65 -9.26 -27.90
N ILE A 9 9.31 -10.52 -28.27
CA ILE A 9 8.39 -11.37 -27.50
C ILE A 9 8.99 -11.67 -26.11
N GLY A 10 10.26 -11.97 -26.03
CA GLY A 10 10.96 -12.16 -24.75
C GLY A 10 10.93 -10.93 -23.86
N CYS A 11 11.12 -9.73 -24.42
CA CYS A 11 10.96 -8.46 -23.70
C CYS A 11 9.53 -8.20 -23.22
N VAL A 12 8.52 -8.49 -24.04
CA VAL A 12 7.12 -8.36 -23.67
C VAL A 12 6.73 -9.35 -22.58
N LEU A 13 7.13 -10.61 -22.69
CA LEU A 13 6.90 -11.63 -21.68
C LEU A 13 7.60 -11.30 -20.35
N ALA A 14 8.82 -10.80 -20.40
CA ALA A 14 9.53 -10.34 -19.19
C ALA A 14 8.85 -9.12 -18.56
N PHE A 15 8.33 -8.19 -19.36
CA PHE A 15 7.53 -7.06 -18.89
C PHE A 15 6.22 -7.55 -18.25
N LEU A 16 5.46 -8.41 -18.93
CA LEU A 16 4.20 -8.96 -18.40
C LEU A 16 4.40 -9.73 -17.10
N ARG A 17 5.47 -10.53 -16.99
CA ARG A 17 5.82 -11.22 -15.72
C ARG A 17 6.11 -10.23 -14.59
N ARG A 18 6.77 -9.11 -14.86
CA ARG A 18 7.03 -8.06 -13.87
C ARG A 18 5.75 -7.32 -13.45
N GLN A 19 4.78 -7.20 -14.37
CA GLN A 19 3.49 -6.55 -14.13
C GLN A 19 2.38 -7.53 -13.73
N ALA A 20 2.68 -8.83 -13.56
CA ALA A 20 1.68 -9.87 -13.34
C ALA A 20 0.75 -9.57 -12.16
N PHE A 21 1.27 -9.04 -11.06
CA PHE A 21 0.46 -8.66 -9.91
C PHE A 21 -0.45 -7.48 -10.22
N GLY A 22 0.07 -6.40 -10.84
CA GLY A 22 -0.75 -5.26 -11.25
C GLY A 22 -1.86 -5.65 -12.24
N ILE A 23 -1.53 -6.55 -13.19
CA ILE A 23 -2.51 -7.09 -14.15
C ILE A 23 -3.56 -7.93 -13.44
N ALA A 24 -3.17 -8.79 -12.49
CA ALA A 24 -4.11 -9.59 -11.70
C ALA A 24 -5.08 -8.71 -10.89
N VAL A 25 -4.57 -7.65 -10.28
CA VAL A 25 -5.36 -6.66 -9.53
C VAL A 25 -6.38 -5.96 -10.44
N LEU A 26 -5.95 -5.50 -11.62
CA LEU A 26 -6.85 -4.91 -12.62
C LEU A 26 -7.91 -5.90 -13.11
N ALA A 27 -7.52 -7.14 -13.37
CA ALA A 27 -8.43 -8.20 -13.81
C ALA A 27 -9.48 -8.51 -12.73
N CYS A 28 -9.07 -8.61 -11.45
CA CYS A 28 -9.99 -8.80 -10.32
C CYS A 28 -11.01 -7.64 -10.23
N ALA A 29 -10.54 -6.39 -10.32
CA ALA A 29 -11.42 -5.22 -10.29
C ALA A 29 -12.42 -5.23 -11.46
N ALA A 30 -11.93 -5.46 -12.67
CA ALA A 30 -12.78 -5.53 -13.88
C ALA A 30 -13.82 -6.67 -13.79
N THR A 31 -13.40 -7.84 -13.29
CA THR A 31 -14.29 -9.01 -13.12
C THR A 31 -15.39 -8.72 -12.09
N ALA A 32 -15.03 -8.15 -10.92
CA ALA A 32 -16.01 -7.80 -9.90
C ALA A 32 -16.97 -6.68 -10.34
N PHE A 33 -16.48 -5.75 -11.17
CA PHE A 33 -17.31 -4.71 -11.76
C PHE A 33 -18.29 -5.27 -12.81
N ALA A 34 -17.81 -6.18 -13.67
CA ALA A 34 -18.64 -6.80 -14.73
C ALA A 34 -19.68 -7.78 -14.16
N PHE A 35 -19.31 -8.56 -13.13
CA PHE A 35 -20.12 -9.62 -12.55
C PHE A 35 -20.32 -9.42 -11.04
N PRO A 36 -20.94 -8.32 -10.58
CA PRO A 36 -21.02 -7.98 -9.16
C PRO A 36 -21.79 -9.01 -8.32
N SER A 37 -22.82 -9.66 -8.90
CA SER A 37 -23.60 -10.70 -8.21
C SER A 37 -22.76 -11.91 -7.78
N ALA A 38 -21.75 -12.27 -8.58
CA ALA A 38 -20.84 -13.37 -8.26
C ALA A 38 -19.89 -13.09 -7.10
N PHE A 39 -19.70 -11.81 -6.72
CA PHE A 39 -18.73 -11.40 -5.70
C PHE A 39 -19.34 -10.61 -4.53
N LYS A 40 -20.66 -10.56 -4.42
CA LYS A 40 -21.35 -9.99 -3.25
C LYS A 40 -21.49 -11.00 -2.12
N GLU A 41 -21.87 -12.24 -2.47
CA GLU A 41 -22.19 -13.29 -1.50
C GLU A 41 -21.86 -14.68 -2.04
N TRP A 42 -21.28 -15.53 -1.19
CA TRP A 42 -21.06 -16.95 -1.47
C TRP A 42 -21.64 -17.80 -0.35
N GLY A 43 -22.57 -18.70 -0.68
CA GLY A 43 -23.18 -19.61 0.29
C GLY A 43 -23.81 -18.92 1.50
N GLY A 44 -24.45 -17.76 1.33
CA GLY A 44 -25.06 -16.99 2.41
C GLY A 44 -24.08 -16.07 3.17
N VAL A 45 -22.78 -16.08 2.82
CA VAL A 45 -21.77 -15.24 3.45
C VAL A 45 -21.43 -14.04 2.54
N LYS A 46 -21.62 -12.81 3.02
CA LYS A 46 -21.23 -11.61 2.31
C LYS A 46 -19.70 -11.52 2.25
N LEU A 47 -19.11 -11.45 1.04
CA LEU A 47 -17.66 -11.41 0.88
C LEU A 47 -17.04 -10.18 1.57
N MET A 48 -17.77 -9.07 1.65
CA MET A 48 -17.33 -7.87 2.35
C MET A 48 -17.02 -8.14 3.83
N SER A 49 -17.74 -9.06 4.51
CA SER A 49 -17.48 -9.40 5.91
C SER A 49 -16.16 -10.17 6.11
N LEU A 50 -15.64 -10.77 5.05
CA LEU A 50 -14.37 -11.50 5.06
C LEU A 50 -13.15 -10.61 4.77
N VAL A 51 -13.36 -9.32 4.46
CA VAL A 51 -12.26 -8.35 4.20
C VAL A 51 -11.38 -8.19 5.44
N VAL A 52 -11.98 -7.98 6.61
CA VAL A 52 -11.24 -7.81 7.87
C VAL A 52 -10.41 -9.06 8.20
N PRO A 53 -10.97 -10.29 8.24
CA PRO A 53 -10.17 -11.52 8.42
C PRO A 53 -9.06 -11.69 7.37
N ALA A 54 -9.32 -11.38 6.10
CA ALA A 54 -8.31 -11.47 5.05
C ALA A 54 -7.13 -10.53 5.32
N ILE A 55 -7.41 -9.29 5.74
CA ILE A 55 -6.35 -8.33 6.12
C ILE A 55 -5.60 -8.80 7.37
N GLN A 56 -6.27 -9.38 8.37
CA GLN A 56 -5.60 -9.94 9.55
C GLN A 56 -4.62 -11.06 9.18
N ILE A 57 -4.97 -11.92 8.22
CA ILE A 57 -4.06 -12.96 7.71
C ILE A 57 -2.85 -12.34 7.00
N ILE A 58 -3.06 -11.31 6.18
CA ILE A 58 -1.98 -10.57 5.52
C ILE A 58 -1.06 -9.92 6.57
N MET A 59 -1.63 -9.27 7.59
CA MET A 59 -0.89 -8.60 8.66
C MET A 59 -0.12 -9.61 9.52
N PHE A 60 -0.69 -10.77 9.81
CA PHE A 60 0.03 -11.86 10.46
C PHE A 60 1.23 -12.32 9.63
N GLY A 61 1.04 -12.55 8.33
CA GLY A 61 2.13 -12.87 7.40
C GLY A 61 3.22 -11.80 7.40
N MET A 62 2.85 -10.51 7.38
CA MET A 62 3.81 -9.42 7.52
C MET A 62 4.59 -9.51 8.85
N GLY A 63 3.91 -9.79 9.96
CA GLY A 63 4.55 -9.96 11.27
C GLY A 63 5.63 -11.05 11.27
N THR A 64 5.42 -12.15 10.53
CA THR A 64 6.44 -13.22 10.42
C THR A 64 7.67 -12.82 9.62
N THR A 65 7.64 -11.74 8.85
CA THR A 65 8.80 -11.23 8.09
C THR A 65 9.54 -10.10 8.79
N LEU A 66 8.93 -9.49 9.82
CA LEU A 66 9.53 -8.39 10.57
C LEU A 66 10.45 -8.91 11.68
N SER A 67 11.59 -8.26 11.84
CA SER A 67 12.54 -8.56 12.91
C SER A 67 12.76 -7.36 13.83
N ALA A 68 13.13 -7.61 15.09
CA ALA A 68 13.55 -6.55 16.00
C ALA A 68 14.72 -5.73 15.44
N ALA A 69 15.59 -6.36 14.61
CA ALA A 69 16.69 -5.67 13.95
C ALA A 69 16.19 -4.61 12.94
N ASP A 70 15.02 -4.78 12.34
CA ASP A 70 14.45 -3.80 11.41
C ASP A 70 14.02 -2.53 12.15
N LEU A 71 13.47 -2.65 13.35
CA LEU A 71 13.17 -1.51 14.23
C LEU A 71 14.44 -0.80 14.72
N LEU A 72 15.49 -1.55 15.07
CA LEU A 72 16.76 -0.97 15.50
C LEU A 72 17.48 -0.21 14.37
N ARG A 73 17.17 -0.50 13.10
CA ARG A 73 17.71 0.24 11.94
C ARG A 73 17.23 1.70 11.86
N VAL A 74 16.14 2.07 12.55
CA VAL A 74 15.71 3.48 12.68
C VAL A 74 16.87 4.34 13.16
N GLY A 75 17.64 3.86 14.14
CA GLY A 75 18.81 4.55 14.66
C GLY A 75 19.96 4.76 13.65
N LYS A 76 20.01 3.94 12.59
CA LYS A 76 21.04 4.06 11.54
C LYS A 76 20.70 5.07 10.45
N ARG A 77 19.41 5.34 10.22
CA ARG A 77 18.91 6.25 9.16
C ARG A 77 17.76 7.14 9.67
N PRO A 78 17.92 7.82 10.83
CA PRO A 78 16.81 8.51 11.51
C PRO A 78 16.15 9.58 10.65
N TRP A 79 16.94 10.34 9.88
CA TRP A 79 16.41 11.41 9.03
C TRP A 79 15.55 10.88 7.88
N ALA A 80 15.94 9.78 7.24
CA ALA A 80 15.16 9.21 6.16
C ALA A 80 13.80 8.66 6.67
N VAL A 81 13.82 7.98 7.82
CA VAL A 81 12.61 7.49 8.48
C VAL A 81 11.74 8.65 8.94
N ALA A 82 12.33 9.68 9.59
CA ALA A 82 11.59 10.86 10.06
C ALA A 82 10.90 11.61 8.90
N VAL A 83 11.61 11.86 7.80
CA VAL A 83 11.03 12.49 6.59
C VAL A 83 9.90 11.65 6.05
N GLY A 84 10.10 10.35 5.88
CA GLY A 84 9.08 9.49 5.31
C GLY A 84 7.84 9.36 6.18
N VAL A 85 8.00 9.16 7.51
CA VAL A 85 6.87 9.09 8.46
C VAL A 85 6.12 10.43 8.55
N PHE A 86 6.86 11.55 8.54
CA PHE A 86 6.27 12.89 8.51
C PHE A 86 5.42 13.10 7.25
N LEU A 87 5.96 12.77 6.07
CA LEU A 87 5.23 12.89 4.81
C LEU A 87 4.02 11.98 4.77
N GLN A 88 4.17 10.76 5.28
CA GLN A 88 3.10 9.77 5.35
C GLN A 88 1.90 10.29 6.13
N PHE A 89 2.10 10.86 7.29
CA PHE A 89 1.03 11.23 8.20
C PHE A 89 0.64 12.72 8.18
N LEU A 90 1.38 13.56 7.46
CA LEU A 90 1.01 14.95 7.24
C LEU A 90 0.53 15.20 5.82
N VAL A 91 1.39 14.89 4.82
CA VAL A 91 1.11 15.25 3.43
C VAL A 91 -0.03 14.39 2.87
N MET A 92 0.02 13.06 3.10
CA MET A 92 -0.96 12.17 2.48
C MET A 92 -2.40 12.36 3.01
N PRO A 93 -2.65 12.48 4.34
CA PRO A 93 -4.01 12.76 4.83
C PRO A 93 -4.53 14.11 4.34
N PHE A 94 -3.67 15.15 4.36
CA PHE A 94 -4.03 16.49 3.91
C PHE A 94 -4.36 16.52 2.42
N MET A 95 -3.60 15.81 1.59
CA MET A 95 -3.88 15.67 0.16
C MET A 95 -5.19 14.92 -0.09
N GLY A 96 -5.47 13.86 0.67
CA GLY A 96 -6.76 13.16 0.61
C GLY A 96 -7.94 14.10 0.89
N PHE A 97 -7.80 14.97 1.89
CA PHE A 97 -8.78 16.01 2.23
C PHE A 97 -8.94 17.05 1.11
N LEU A 98 -7.83 17.60 0.60
CA LEU A 98 -7.87 18.60 -0.48
C LEU A 98 -8.49 18.04 -1.76
N LEU A 99 -8.18 16.79 -2.10
CA LEU A 99 -8.75 16.14 -3.28
C LEU A 99 -10.25 15.87 -3.09
N ALA A 100 -10.67 15.41 -1.90
CA ALA A 100 -12.08 15.24 -1.59
C ALA A 100 -12.86 16.56 -1.78
N LYS A 101 -12.33 17.67 -1.27
CA LYS A 101 -12.93 19.02 -1.44
C LYS A 101 -12.87 19.47 -2.90
N GLY A 102 -11.71 19.33 -3.57
CA GLY A 102 -11.49 19.80 -4.95
C GLY A 102 -12.35 19.09 -5.98
N PHE A 103 -12.63 17.78 -5.79
CA PHE A 103 -13.53 17.03 -6.65
C PHE A 103 -15.01 17.10 -6.22
N GLY A 104 -15.33 17.83 -5.13
CA GLY A 104 -16.70 17.96 -4.63
C GLY A 104 -17.26 16.68 -4.02
N PHE A 105 -16.40 15.77 -3.55
CA PHE A 105 -16.86 14.57 -2.84
C PHE A 105 -17.46 14.93 -1.49
N SER A 106 -18.44 14.16 -1.05
CA SER A 106 -19.15 14.39 0.21
C SER A 106 -19.34 13.08 0.98
N GLY A 107 -19.71 13.20 2.24
CA GLY A 107 -20.06 12.07 3.10
C GLY A 107 -18.96 11.01 3.17
N GLU A 108 -19.35 9.75 3.10
CA GLU A 108 -18.48 8.59 3.24
C GLU A 108 -17.40 8.49 2.15
N LEU A 109 -17.71 8.93 0.91
CA LEU A 109 -16.75 8.93 -0.19
C LEU A 109 -15.58 9.88 0.09
N ALA A 110 -15.88 11.09 0.56
CA ALA A 110 -14.88 12.08 0.96
C ALA A 110 -14.02 11.58 2.13
N ALA A 111 -14.67 11.01 3.15
CA ALA A 111 -13.98 10.42 4.30
C ALA A 111 -13.08 9.25 3.87
N GLY A 112 -13.49 8.45 2.89
CA GLY A 112 -12.68 7.39 2.30
C GLY A 112 -11.41 7.91 1.62
N CYS A 113 -11.47 9.06 0.93
CA CYS A 113 -10.28 9.70 0.34
C CYS A 113 -9.27 10.14 1.42
N VAL A 114 -9.76 10.72 2.53
CA VAL A 114 -8.91 11.07 3.67
C VAL A 114 -8.32 9.83 4.32
N LEU A 115 -9.13 8.76 4.47
CA LEU A 115 -8.70 7.51 5.09
C LEU A 115 -7.53 6.88 4.35
N VAL A 116 -7.56 6.84 3.01
CA VAL A 116 -6.45 6.34 2.20
C VAL A 116 -5.13 7.02 2.52
N GLY A 117 -5.15 8.34 2.68
CA GLY A 117 -3.94 9.10 3.04
C GLY A 117 -3.54 8.95 4.51
N SER A 118 -4.48 8.56 5.38
CA SER A 118 -4.28 8.54 6.83
C SER A 118 -3.76 7.20 7.38
N VAL A 119 -3.75 6.13 6.58
CA VAL A 119 -3.24 4.81 6.99
C VAL A 119 -1.72 4.72 6.87
N ALA A 120 -1.14 3.66 7.43
CA ALA A 120 0.28 3.36 7.30
C ALA A 120 0.70 3.07 5.85
N GLY A 121 2.00 3.03 5.57
CA GLY A 121 2.55 2.57 4.31
C GLY A 121 2.16 1.13 3.98
N GLY A 122 2.04 0.82 2.70
CA GLY A 122 1.60 -0.49 2.22
C GLY A 122 2.75 -1.51 2.16
N THR A 123 2.49 -2.77 2.52
CA THR A 123 3.50 -3.84 2.44
C THR A 123 4.03 -4.10 1.03
N ALA A 124 3.25 -3.77 -0.01
CA ALA A 124 3.67 -3.88 -1.39
C ALA A 124 4.86 -2.96 -1.74
N SER A 125 5.04 -1.86 -0.99
CA SER A 125 6.17 -0.93 -1.17
C SER A 125 7.52 -1.61 -1.06
N ASN A 126 7.67 -2.61 -0.17
CA ASN A 126 8.92 -3.35 0.01
C ASN A 126 9.34 -4.11 -1.27
N VAL A 127 8.37 -4.71 -1.96
CA VAL A 127 8.60 -5.41 -3.24
C VAL A 127 8.94 -4.40 -4.33
N ILE A 128 8.21 -3.30 -4.37
CA ILE A 128 8.46 -2.22 -5.35
C ILE A 128 9.83 -1.56 -5.11
N ALA A 129 10.22 -1.34 -3.85
CA ALA A 129 11.55 -0.83 -3.49
C ALA A 129 12.66 -1.78 -3.96
N PHE A 130 12.48 -3.09 -3.78
CA PHE A 130 13.42 -4.09 -4.30
C PHE A 130 13.56 -4.01 -5.83
N LEU A 131 12.44 -3.97 -6.56
CA LEU A 131 12.44 -3.86 -8.02
C LEU A 131 13.03 -2.54 -8.52
N ALA A 132 12.83 -1.45 -7.78
CA ALA A 132 13.39 -0.12 -8.07
C ALA A 132 14.90 -0.01 -7.75
N LYS A 133 15.52 -1.04 -7.17
CA LYS A 133 16.89 -1.00 -6.62
C LYS A 133 17.05 0.15 -5.60
N ALA A 134 16.04 0.37 -4.80
CA ALA A 134 16.01 1.27 -3.66
C ALA A 134 16.52 0.57 -2.39
N ASP A 135 16.52 1.25 -1.24
CA ASP A 135 16.92 0.66 0.05
C ASP A 135 15.73 -0.10 0.67
N VAL A 136 15.70 -1.41 0.45
CA VAL A 136 14.63 -2.30 0.97
C VAL A 136 14.62 -2.33 2.50
N ALA A 137 15.78 -2.25 3.14
CA ALA A 137 15.86 -2.27 4.59
C ALA A 137 15.25 -0.99 5.21
N LEU A 138 15.45 0.15 4.56
CA LEU A 138 14.79 1.41 4.93
C LEU A 138 13.27 1.32 4.68
N SER A 139 12.83 0.74 3.56
CA SER A 139 11.41 0.54 3.23
C SER A 139 10.71 -0.26 4.33
N VAL A 140 11.23 -1.44 4.68
CA VAL A 140 10.69 -2.27 5.78
C VAL A 140 10.64 -1.48 7.09
N THR A 141 11.71 -0.75 7.42
CA THR A 141 11.79 0.05 8.65
C THR A 141 10.70 1.13 8.69
N MET A 142 10.47 1.84 7.57
CA MET A 142 9.45 2.88 7.48
C MET A 142 8.03 2.30 7.56
N THR A 143 7.77 1.19 6.87
CA THR A 143 6.49 0.46 6.97
C THR A 143 6.22 0.05 8.43
N CYS A 144 7.23 -0.49 9.13
CA CYS A 144 7.11 -0.83 10.56
C CYS A 144 6.76 0.39 11.40
N CYS A 145 7.51 1.48 11.26
CA CYS A 145 7.29 2.70 12.05
C CYS A 145 5.90 3.28 11.82
N SER A 146 5.50 3.42 10.55
CA SER A 146 4.18 3.96 10.22
C SER A 146 3.05 3.04 10.71
N THR A 147 3.22 1.73 10.63
CA THR A 147 2.24 0.77 11.13
C THR A 147 2.07 0.84 12.64
N LEU A 148 3.18 0.96 13.40
CA LEU A 148 3.13 1.08 14.87
C LEU A 148 2.54 2.42 15.32
N LEU A 149 2.70 3.49 14.55
CA LEU A 149 2.12 4.81 14.82
C LEU A 149 0.65 4.90 14.41
N SER A 150 0.20 4.08 13.47
CA SER A 150 -1.13 4.18 12.86
C SER A 150 -2.30 4.11 13.85
N PRO A 151 -2.29 3.33 14.98
CA PRO A 151 -3.39 3.32 15.93
C PRO A 151 -3.69 4.69 16.55
N PHE A 152 -2.70 5.57 16.61
CA PHE A 152 -2.84 6.91 17.18
C PHE A 152 -3.04 7.97 16.10
N VAL A 153 -2.19 7.94 15.08
CA VAL A 153 -2.15 9.01 14.07
C VAL A 153 -3.32 8.91 13.08
N THR A 154 -3.69 7.70 12.65
CA THR A 154 -4.81 7.52 11.71
C THR A 154 -6.15 8.01 12.28
N PRO A 155 -6.57 7.62 13.51
CA PRO A 155 -7.82 8.14 14.10
C PRO A 155 -7.79 9.64 14.32
N PHE A 156 -6.65 10.20 14.73
CA PHE A 156 -6.49 11.64 14.89
C PHE A 156 -6.66 12.39 13.56
N ALA A 157 -5.94 11.95 12.51
CA ALA A 157 -6.04 12.56 11.19
C ALA A 157 -7.47 12.45 10.63
N MET A 158 -8.13 11.31 10.80
CA MET A 158 -9.51 11.10 10.38
C MET A 158 -10.47 12.02 11.14
N LYS A 159 -10.33 12.14 12.46
CA LYS A 159 -11.18 13.03 13.26
C LYS A 159 -11.04 14.50 12.84
N VAL A 160 -9.81 14.95 12.61
CA VAL A 160 -9.51 16.34 12.25
C VAL A 160 -9.91 16.68 10.82
N LEU A 161 -9.60 15.80 9.86
CA LEU A 161 -9.78 16.10 8.44
C LEU A 161 -11.10 15.54 7.89
N ALA A 162 -11.48 14.31 8.25
CA ALA A 162 -12.70 13.68 7.75
C ALA A 162 -13.93 13.99 8.60
N GLY A 163 -13.75 14.47 9.82
CA GLY A 163 -14.85 14.84 10.74
C GLY A 163 -15.82 15.89 10.19
N CYS A 164 -15.41 16.70 9.21
CA CYS A 164 -16.30 17.63 8.53
C CYS A 164 -17.21 16.98 7.47
N PHE A 165 -16.95 15.73 7.08
CA PHE A 165 -17.74 14.97 6.11
C PHE A 165 -18.66 13.96 6.76
N VAL A 166 -18.17 13.26 7.80
CA VAL A 166 -18.89 12.24 8.56
C VAL A 166 -18.43 12.23 10.01
N GLU A 167 -19.26 11.75 10.90
CA GLU A 167 -18.88 11.56 12.30
C GLU A 167 -17.84 10.43 12.41
N ILE A 168 -16.72 10.71 13.06
CA ILE A 168 -15.61 9.77 13.25
C ILE A 168 -15.45 9.44 14.73
N ASP A 169 -15.72 8.20 15.10
CA ASP A 169 -15.34 7.63 16.39
C ASP A 169 -13.86 7.22 16.38
N ALA A 170 -13.02 8.16 16.82
CA ALA A 170 -11.57 7.95 16.83
C ALA A 170 -11.16 6.82 17.81
N MET A 171 -11.88 6.62 18.92
CA MET A 171 -11.56 5.56 19.87
C MET A 171 -11.90 4.18 19.29
N LYS A 172 -13.07 4.04 18.69
CA LYS A 172 -13.44 2.81 17.96
C LYS A 172 -12.45 2.50 16.86
N MET A 173 -12.04 3.52 16.08
CA MET A 173 -11.06 3.35 15.00
C MET A 173 -9.70 2.91 15.54
N MET A 174 -9.21 3.49 16.63
CA MET A 174 -7.96 3.08 17.29
C MET A 174 -8.01 1.61 17.72
N VAL A 175 -9.08 1.20 18.39
CA VAL A 175 -9.27 -0.19 18.84
C VAL A 175 -9.32 -1.15 17.66
N GLU A 176 -10.01 -0.79 16.58
CA GLU A 176 -10.05 -1.63 15.37
C GLU A 176 -8.67 -1.73 14.68
N ILE A 177 -7.88 -0.67 14.63
CA ILE A 177 -6.51 -0.74 14.12
C ILE A 177 -5.65 -1.67 14.98
N LEU A 178 -5.77 -1.60 16.30
CA LEU A 178 -5.07 -2.51 17.20
C LEU A 178 -5.44 -3.98 16.90
N LYS A 179 -6.73 -4.28 16.76
CA LYS A 179 -7.24 -5.65 16.50
C LYS A 179 -6.89 -6.15 15.09
N VAL A 180 -7.02 -5.30 14.07
CA VAL A 180 -6.89 -5.71 12.66
C VAL A 180 -5.43 -5.72 12.21
N VAL A 181 -4.59 -4.90 12.82
CA VAL A 181 -3.21 -4.68 12.36
C VAL A 181 -2.20 -5.10 13.44
N ILE A 182 -2.23 -4.49 14.62
CA ILE A 182 -1.17 -4.68 15.61
C ILE A 182 -1.18 -6.11 16.20
N VAL A 183 -2.36 -6.60 16.59
CA VAL A 183 -2.49 -7.95 17.16
C VAL A 183 -1.98 -9.03 16.20
N PRO A 184 -2.42 -9.09 14.91
CA PRO A 184 -1.91 -10.08 13.97
C PRO A 184 -0.41 -9.95 13.69
N ILE A 185 0.10 -8.73 13.53
CA ILE A 185 1.54 -8.50 13.31
C ILE A 185 2.35 -9.01 14.51
N THR A 186 1.93 -8.67 15.73
CA THR A 186 2.60 -9.13 16.95
C THR A 186 2.57 -10.64 17.05
N ALA A 187 1.42 -11.27 16.79
CA ALA A 187 1.28 -12.73 16.77
C ALA A 187 2.21 -13.38 15.73
N GLY A 188 2.28 -12.82 14.51
CA GLY A 188 3.21 -13.26 13.47
C GLY A 188 4.68 -13.15 13.91
N GLY A 189 5.05 -12.02 14.53
CA GLY A 189 6.41 -11.81 15.08
C GLY A 189 6.78 -12.80 16.18
N ILE A 190 5.84 -13.12 17.07
CA ILE A 190 6.02 -14.15 18.11
C ILE A 190 6.24 -15.51 17.46
N VAL A 191 5.42 -15.90 16.49
CA VAL A 191 5.56 -17.17 15.76
C VAL A 191 6.93 -17.23 15.05
N HIS A 192 7.34 -16.14 14.40
CA HIS A 192 8.68 -16.07 13.80
C HIS A 192 9.79 -16.25 14.86
N ALA A 193 9.68 -15.59 15.99
CA ALA A 193 10.69 -15.70 17.06
C ALA A 193 10.79 -17.13 17.62
N LEU A 194 9.65 -17.80 17.83
CA LEU A 194 9.59 -19.19 18.32
C LEU A 194 10.10 -20.20 17.28
N LEU A 195 9.82 -19.97 16.01
CA LEU A 195 10.16 -20.89 14.91
C LEU A 195 11.33 -20.36 14.04
N LYS A 196 12.18 -19.50 14.60
CA LYS A 196 13.25 -18.82 13.85
C LYS A 196 14.12 -19.77 13.05
N LYS A 197 14.55 -20.87 13.66
CA LYS A 197 15.42 -21.88 13.00
C LYS A 197 14.75 -22.46 11.76
N GLN A 198 13.44 -22.73 11.82
CA GLN A 198 12.65 -23.27 10.70
C GLN A 198 12.46 -22.23 9.59
N PHE A 199 12.15 -20.98 9.99
CA PHE A 199 12.03 -19.88 9.03
C PHE A 199 13.35 -19.59 8.32
N ASP A 200 14.46 -19.55 9.06
CA ASP A 200 15.80 -19.32 8.46
C ASP A 200 16.20 -20.46 7.54
N ALA A 201 15.94 -21.73 7.93
CA ALA A 201 16.25 -22.92 7.11
C ALA A 201 15.44 -22.98 5.80
N HIS A 202 14.20 -22.48 5.80
CA HIS A 202 13.28 -22.55 4.65
C HIS A 202 12.89 -21.17 4.14
N LYS A 203 13.70 -20.15 4.35
CA LYS A 203 13.40 -18.74 4.09
C LYS A 203 12.77 -18.50 2.71
N ALA A 204 13.37 -19.03 1.64
CA ALA A 204 12.87 -18.84 0.29
C ALA A 204 11.45 -19.42 0.05
N VAL A 205 11.12 -20.51 0.73
CA VAL A 205 9.78 -21.13 0.67
C VAL A 205 8.79 -20.31 1.47
N CYS A 206 9.15 -19.90 2.69
CA CYS A 206 8.31 -19.05 3.54
C CYS A 206 8.01 -17.71 2.85
N ASP A 207 9.01 -17.02 2.32
CA ASP A 207 8.84 -15.75 1.61
C ASP A 207 7.91 -15.90 0.39
N ARG A 208 7.99 -17.03 -0.33
CA ARG A 208 7.10 -17.31 -1.47
C ARG A 208 5.67 -17.54 -1.03
N ILE A 209 5.45 -18.32 0.03
CA ILE A 209 4.11 -18.62 0.57
C ILE A 209 3.47 -17.33 1.10
N LEU A 210 4.21 -16.54 1.87
CA LEU A 210 3.72 -15.28 2.43
C LEU A 210 3.40 -14.26 1.33
N SER A 211 4.24 -14.17 0.31
CA SER A 211 3.96 -13.33 -0.87
C SER A 211 2.68 -13.79 -1.59
N PHE A 212 2.51 -15.09 -1.79
CA PHE A 212 1.31 -15.64 -2.41
C PHE A 212 0.05 -15.34 -1.59
N ILE A 213 0.09 -15.54 -0.26
CA ILE A 213 -1.02 -15.21 0.65
C ILE A 213 -1.36 -13.72 0.56
N SER A 214 -0.36 -12.85 0.62
CA SER A 214 -0.56 -11.39 0.52
C SER A 214 -1.17 -10.98 -0.81
N MET A 215 -0.64 -11.47 -1.93
CA MET A 215 -1.14 -11.16 -3.27
C MET A 215 -2.59 -11.65 -3.47
N THR A 216 -2.88 -12.88 -3.05
CA THR A 216 -4.23 -13.47 -3.13
C THR A 216 -5.21 -12.72 -2.23
N GLY A 217 -4.78 -12.39 -1.00
CA GLY A 217 -5.60 -11.62 -0.07
C GLY A 217 -5.93 -10.22 -0.60
N ILE A 218 -4.97 -9.53 -1.23
CA ILE A 218 -5.21 -8.22 -1.88
C ILE A 218 -6.20 -8.38 -3.04
N CYS A 219 -6.01 -9.37 -3.92
CA CYS A 219 -6.96 -9.64 -5.00
C CYS A 219 -8.37 -9.94 -4.47
N PHE A 220 -8.47 -10.75 -3.41
CA PHE A 220 -9.74 -11.03 -2.75
C PHE A 220 -10.41 -9.76 -2.19
N THR A 221 -9.66 -8.91 -1.47
CA THR A 221 -10.22 -7.65 -0.94
C THR A 221 -10.71 -6.72 -2.03
N ILE A 222 -10.00 -6.65 -3.16
CA ILE A 222 -10.43 -5.88 -4.33
C ILE A 222 -11.74 -6.42 -4.90
N LEU A 223 -11.87 -7.73 -5.08
CA LEU A 223 -13.12 -8.37 -5.53
C LEU A 223 -14.27 -8.05 -4.57
N ALA A 224 -14.08 -8.29 -3.26
CA ALA A 224 -15.08 -8.14 -2.22
C ALA A 224 -15.55 -6.70 -2.01
N LEU A 225 -14.70 -5.69 -2.28
CA LEU A 225 -15.02 -4.27 -2.12
C LEU A 225 -15.53 -3.63 -3.41
N THR A 226 -15.08 -4.08 -4.59
CA THR A 226 -15.55 -3.52 -5.87
C THR A 226 -17.01 -3.89 -6.16
N ALA A 227 -17.39 -5.13 -5.92
CA ALA A 227 -18.72 -5.62 -6.25
C ALA A 227 -19.87 -4.86 -5.57
N PRO A 228 -19.86 -4.57 -4.24
CA PRO A 228 -20.92 -3.79 -3.60
C PRO A 228 -20.86 -2.29 -3.95
N SER A 229 -19.70 -1.75 -4.37
CA SER A 229 -19.50 -0.32 -4.66
C SER A 229 -19.67 0.03 -6.15
N ARG A 230 -20.14 -0.91 -6.98
CA ARG A 230 -20.23 -0.76 -8.44
C ARG A 230 -20.98 0.50 -8.88
N ASP A 231 -22.14 0.77 -8.29
CA ASP A 231 -23.00 1.87 -8.73
C ASP A 231 -22.39 3.23 -8.38
N THR A 232 -21.77 3.36 -7.19
CA THR A 232 -21.01 4.55 -6.81
C THR A 232 -19.79 4.74 -7.71
N PHE A 233 -19.09 3.64 -8.06
CA PHE A 233 -17.98 3.69 -8.98
C PHE A 233 -18.42 4.12 -10.38
N ALA A 234 -19.57 3.64 -10.88
CA ALA A 234 -20.11 4.04 -12.16
C ALA A 234 -20.49 5.54 -12.21
N ALA A 235 -21.01 6.08 -11.10
CA ALA A 235 -21.42 7.49 -11.01
C ALA A 235 -20.23 8.46 -10.86
N ALA A 236 -19.24 8.13 -10.06
CA ALA A 236 -18.11 9.02 -9.71
C ALA A 236 -16.74 8.51 -10.21
N GLY A 237 -16.71 7.43 -11.00
CA GLY A 237 -15.51 6.66 -11.29
C GLY A 237 -14.34 7.44 -11.86
N VAL A 238 -14.57 8.32 -12.85
CA VAL A 238 -13.51 9.13 -13.46
C VAL A 238 -12.89 10.08 -12.44
N ALA A 239 -13.71 10.73 -11.61
CA ALA A 239 -13.24 11.67 -10.58
C ALA A 239 -12.46 10.95 -9.47
N ILE A 240 -12.93 9.77 -9.02
CA ILE A 240 -12.23 8.98 -8.00
C ILE A 240 -10.91 8.45 -8.53
N VAL A 241 -10.88 7.96 -9.79
CA VAL A 241 -9.64 7.52 -10.43
C VAL A 241 -8.66 8.69 -10.58
N ALA A 242 -9.12 9.86 -11.04
CA ALA A 242 -8.28 11.04 -11.12
C ALA A 242 -7.73 11.46 -9.75
N ALA A 243 -8.57 11.47 -8.70
CA ALA A 243 -8.14 11.75 -7.34
C ALA A 243 -7.08 10.74 -6.86
N ALA A 244 -7.26 9.44 -7.10
CA ALA A 244 -6.29 8.41 -6.73
C ALA A 244 -4.95 8.57 -7.48
N VAL A 245 -5.00 8.88 -8.79
CA VAL A 245 -3.80 9.14 -9.61
C VAL A 245 -3.03 10.34 -9.08
N ILE A 246 -3.71 11.46 -8.84
CA ILE A 246 -3.10 12.69 -8.33
C ILE A 246 -2.53 12.46 -6.92
N HIS A 247 -3.30 11.85 -6.03
CA HIS A 247 -2.89 11.55 -4.66
C HIS A 247 -1.61 10.69 -4.61
N ASN A 248 -1.59 9.59 -5.34
CA ASN A 248 -0.43 8.70 -5.45
C ASN A 248 0.80 9.43 -6.06
N THR A 249 0.59 10.21 -7.12
CA THR A 249 1.66 10.96 -7.80
C THR A 249 2.27 11.99 -6.86
N ILE A 250 1.45 12.72 -6.09
CA ILE A 250 1.95 13.68 -5.08
C ILE A 250 2.73 12.94 -4.00
N GLY A 251 2.29 11.76 -3.57
CA GLY A 251 3.04 10.92 -2.64
C GLY A 251 4.44 10.58 -3.17
N TYR A 252 4.55 10.12 -4.42
CA TYR A 252 5.85 9.83 -5.05
C TYR A 252 6.72 11.07 -5.18
N LEU A 253 6.16 12.18 -5.67
CA LEU A 253 6.92 13.42 -5.90
C LEU A 253 7.37 14.05 -4.58
N SER A 254 6.48 14.18 -3.60
CA SER A 254 6.82 14.74 -2.29
C SER A 254 7.88 13.89 -1.58
N GLY A 255 7.71 12.57 -1.56
CA GLY A 255 8.67 11.64 -0.98
C GLY A 255 10.06 11.76 -1.62
N TYR A 256 10.12 11.79 -2.95
CA TYR A 256 11.39 11.89 -3.66
C TYR A 256 12.07 13.24 -3.43
N TRP A 257 11.38 14.33 -3.75
CA TRP A 257 12.01 15.66 -3.76
C TRP A 257 12.32 16.19 -2.37
N LEU A 258 11.45 15.96 -1.37
CA LEU A 258 11.73 16.39 0.00
C LEU A 258 12.88 15.58 0.61
N THR A 259 12.97 14.28 0.31
CA THR A 259 14.13 13.47 0.72
C THR A 259 15.42 13.99 0.06
N ARG A 260 15.38 14.38 -1.22
CA ARG A 260 16.53 14.97 -1.90
C ARG A 260 16.92 16.32 -1.31
N LEU A 261 15.94 17.14 -0.92
CA LEU A 261 16.19 18.45 -0.28
C LEU A 261 16.84 18.26 1.10
N VAL A 262 16.22 17.44 1.96
CA VAL A 262 16.78 17.13 3.29
C VAL A 262 18.13 16.40 3.18
N GLY A 263 18.29 15.59 2.15
CA GLY A 263 19.51 14.84 1.89
C GLY A 263 20.74 15.70 1.67
N ARG A 264 20.58 16.97 1.31
CA ARG A 264 21.70 17.94 1.24
C ARG A 264 22.35 18.15 2.62
N PHE A 265 21.57 18.06 3.69
CA PHE A 265 22.01 18.24 5.07
C PHE A 265 22.24 16.90 5.79
N ALA A 266 21.37 15.91 5.54
CA ALA A 266 21.35 14.62 6.23
C ALA A 266 22.09 13.49 5.47
N ARG A 267 22.80 13.81 4.38
CA ARG A 267 23.54 12.86 3.53
C ARG A 267 22.68 11.69 3.03
N LEU A 268 21.43 11.99 2.63
CA LEU A 268 20.54 10.99 2.03
C LEU A 268 20.79 10.95 0.51
N GLY A 269 20.98 9.74 -0.02
CA GLY A 269 21.28 9.53 -1.42
C GLY A 269 20.05 9.22 -2.29
N GLU A 270 20.32 8.75 -3.48
CA GLU A 270 19.29 8.39 -4.48
C GLU A 270 18.45 7.18 -4.03
N ALA A 271 19.09 6.19 -3.38
CA ALA A 271 18.39 4.99 -2.93
C ALA A 271 17.37 5.32 -1.84
N GLU A 272 17.74 6.17 -0.88
CA GLU A 272 16.83 6.64 0.16
C GLU A 272 15.69 7.49 -0.43
N ALA A 273 15.97 8.37 -1.38
CA ALA A 273 14.94 9.19 -2.03
C ALA A 273 13.91 8.34 -2.78
N ARG A 274 14.37 7.29 -3.49
CA ARG A 274 13.47 6.33 -4.15
C ARG A 274 12.64 5.54 -3.13
N THR A 275 13.27 5.12 -2.03
CA THR A 275 12.58 4.39 -0.96
C THR A 275 11.48 5.23 -0.34
N VAL A 276 11.80 6.45 0.08
CA VAL A 276 10.81 7.36 0.71
C VAL A 276 9.69 7.70 -0.27
N ALA A 277 10.01 7.93 -1.55
CA ALA A 277 9.00 8.14 -2.58
C ALA A 277 8.02 6.97 -2.68
N ILE A 278 8.54 5.73 -2.74
CA ILE A 278 7.72 4.52 -2.84
C ILE A 278 6.87 4.35 -1.59
N GLU A 279 7.45 4.49 -0.39
CA GLU A 279 6.72 4.33 0.88
C GLU A 279 5.59 5.34 1.02
N VAL A 280 5.86 6.64 0.78
CA VAL A 280 4.84 7.69 0.89
C VAL A 280 3.77 7.56 -0.19
N GLY A 281 4.17 7.19 -1.41
CA GLY A 281 3.23 7.02 -2.52
C GLY A 281 2.37 5.75 -2.41
N MET A 282 2.81 4.72 -1.70
CA MET A 282 2.12 3.42 -1.62
C MET A 282 1.48 3.20 -0.25
N GLN A 283 0.18 3.39 -0.18
CA GLN A 283 -0.59 3.29 1.05
C GLN A 283 -1.01 1.85 1.37
N ASN A 284 -1.32 1.57 2.63
CA ASN A 284 -1.95 0.30 3.01
C ASN A 284 -3.46 0.32 2.69
N GLY A 285 -3.78 0.18 1.40
CA GLY A 285 -5.17 0.18 0.95
C GLY A 285 -6.02 -0.94 1.53
N GLY A 286 -5.41 -2.08 1.88
CA GLY A 286 -6.11 -3.16 2.59
C GLY A 286 -6.55 -2.71 3.99
N MET A 287 -5.66 -2.08 4.75
CA MET A 287 -5.99 -1.50 6.05
C MET A 287 -7.08 -0.42 5.92
N ALA A 288 -6.96 0.48 4.94
CA ALA A 288 -7.98 1.50 4.70
C ALA A 288 -9.34 0.88 4.36
N GLY A 289 -9.39 -0.14 3.50
CA GLY A 289 -10.60 -0.89 3.19
C GLY A 289 -11.19 -1.60 4.41
N ALA A 290 -10.36 -2.27 5.23
CA ALA A 290 -10.81 -2.92 6.44
C ALA A 290 -11.40 -1.94 7.48
N LEU A 291 -10.78 -0.76 7.64
CA LEU A 291 -11.29 0.29 8.53
C LEU A 291 -12.58 0.92 8.01
N ALA A 292 -12.70 1.14 6.71
CA ALA A 292 -13.95 1.62 6.10
C ALA A 292 -15.10 0.64 6.36
N VAL A 293 -14.85 -0.67 6.24
CA VAL A 293 -15.86 -1.70 6.52
C VAL A 293 -16.08 -1.90 8.02
N GLY A 294 -15.01 -2.06 8.81
CA GLY A 294 -15.11 -2.43 10.23
C GLY A 294 -15.53 -1.29 11.16
N VAL A 295 -15.13 -0.04 10.84
CA VAL A 295 -15.42 1.15 11.68
C VAL A 295 -16.59 1.92 11.12
N MET A 296 -16.54 2.26 9.83
CA MET A 296 -17.55 3.10 9.18
C MET A 296 -18.73 2.29 8.62
N ASN A 297 -18.60 0.95 8.57
CA ASN A 297 -19.59 0.02 8.00
C ASN A 297 -20.03 0.43 6.58
N SER A 298 -19.09 0.92 5.78
CA SER A 298 -19.37 1.53 4.48
C SER A 298 -18.48 0.98 3.36
N ALA A 299 -19.11 0.40 2.35
CA ALA A 299 -18.45 0.04 1.10
C ALA A 299 -18.09 1.28 0.27
N VAL A 300 -18.86 2.38 0.41
CA VAL A 300 -18.61 3.65 -0.26
C VAL A 300 -17.32 4.29 0.27
N ALA A 301 -17.11 4.28 1.59
CA ALA A 301 -15.85 4.74 2.19
C ALA A 301 -14.65 3.87 1.81
N ALA A 302 -14.86 2.58 1.49
CA ALA A 302 -13.80 1.68 1.05
C ALA A 302 -13.40 1.88 -0.43
N LEU A 303 -14.27 2.50 -1.25
CA LEU A 303 -14.07 2.64 -2.68
C LEU A 303 -12.79 3.43 -3.06
N PRO A 304 -12.47 4.60 -2.46
CA PRO A 304 -11.21 5.30 -2.73
C PRO A 304 -9.99 4.45 -2.43
N ALA A 305 -10.00 3.69 -1.32
CA ALA A 305 -8.90 2.79 -0.94
C ALA A 305 -8.70 1.66 -1.96
N ASN A 306 -9.79 1.11 -2.47
CA ASN A 306 -9.77 0.06 -3.47
C ASN A 306 -9.16 0.55 -4.79
N ILE A 307 -9.65 1.69 -5.31
CA ILE A 307 -9.16 2.29 -6.56
C ILE A 307 -7.70 2.73 -6.40
N PHE A 308 -7.35 3.33 -5.29
CA PHE A 308 -5.98 3.71 -4.98
C PHE A 308 -5.06 2.48 -4.97
N SER A 309 -5.49 1.37 -4.37
CA SER A 309 -4.74 0.12 -4.33
C SER A 309 -4.45 -0.44 -5.72
N ILE A 310 -5.44 -0.39 -6.62
CA ILE A 310 -5.28 -0.80 -8.02
C ILE A 310 -4.22 0.08 -8.70
N TRP A 311 -4.40 1.39 -8.60
CA TRP A 311 -3.52 2.36 -9.27
C TRP A 311 -2.10 2.33 -8.73
N MET A 312 -1.89 2.35 -7.39
CA MET A 312 -0.56 2.40 -6.79
C MET A 312 0.28 1.17 -7.12
N ASN A 313 -0.33 -0.02 -7.22
CA ASN A 313 0.38 -1.24 -7.59
C ASN A 313 0.81 -1.22 -9.06
N PHE A 314 -0.03 -0.70 -9.95
CA PHE A 314 0.30 -0.51 -11.35
C PHE A 314 1.38 0.56 -11.51
N SER A 315 1.17 1.77 -11.02
CA SER A 315 2.09 2.92 -11.14
C SER A 315 3.44 2.64 -10.46
N GLY A 316 3.42 2.01 -9.28
CA GLY A 316 4.63 1.60 -8.56
C GLY A 316 5.48 0.60 -9.35
N SER A 317 4.84 -0.38 -9.99
CA SER A 317 5.53 -1.35 -10.85
C SER A 317 6.17 -0.69 -12.07
N VAL A 318 5.49 0.28 -12.69
CA VAL A 318 6.02 1.08 -13.81
C VAL A 318 7.21 1.91 -13.34
N LEU A 319 7.06 2.63 -12.23
CA LEU A 319 8.11 3.47 -11.63
C LEU A 319 9.35 2.64 -11.26
N ALA A 320 9.15 1.48 -10.63
CA ALA A 320 10.23 0.57 -10.27
C ALA A 320 10.97 0.03 -11.50
N SER A 321 10.24 -0.30 -12.55
CA SER A 321 10.83 -0.76 -13.81
C SER A 321 11.70 0.30 -14.46
N TRP A 322 11.27 1.56 -14.40
CA TRP A 322 12.03 2.71 -14.90
C TRP A 322 13.30 2.96 -14.05
N TRP A 323 13.16 3.02 -12.72
CA TRP A 323 14.29 3.24 -11.82
C TRP A 323 15.28 2.07 -11.82
N GLY A 324 14.81 0.85 -11.94
CA GLY A 324 15.67 -0.34 -12.03
C GLY A 324 16.60 -0.33 -13.25
N ARG A 325 16.12 0.23 -14.39
CA ARG A 325 16.93 0.40 -15.61
C ARG A 325 17.98 1.50 -15.45
N THR A 326 17.62 2.65 -14.91
CA THR A 326 18.51 3.80 -14.75
C THR A 326 19.65 3.56 -13.75
N ALA A 327 19.41 2.74 -12.72
CA ALA A 327 20.45 2.34 -11.76
C ALA A 327 21.55 1.45 -12.39
N GLY A 328 21.21 0.67 -13.41
CA GLY A 328 22.18 -0.17 -14.14
C GLY A 328 23.09 0.63 -15.07
N VAL A 329 22.59 1.72 -15.64
CA VAL A 329 23.37 2.59 -16.54
C VAL A 329 24.43 3.39 -15.76
N ARG A 330 24.09 3.92 -14.59
CA ARG A 330 25.04 4.68 -13.74
C ARG A 330 26.23 3.85 -13.25
N LYS A 331 26.05 2.56 -12.92
CA LYS A 331 27.18 1.70 -12.54
C LYS A 331 28.19 1.52 -13.68
N LYS A 332 27.73 1.35 -14.91
CA LYS A 332 28.61 1.20 -16.10
C LYS A 332 29.36 2.48 -16.47
N THR A 333 28.89 3.66 -16.09
CA THR A 333 29.53 4.95 -16.39
C THR A 333 30.59 5.34 -15.33
N VAL A 334 30.54 4.77 -14.13
CA VAL A 334 31.50 5.01 -13.04
C VAL A 334 32.68 4.02 -13.11
N GLU A 335 32.48 2.87 -13.79
CA GLU A 335 33.53 1.87 -14.01
C GLU A 335 34.32 2.07 -15.34
N ARG A 336 34.03 3.14 -16.08
CA ARG A 336 34.78 3.63 -17.23
C ARG A 336 35.47 4.95 -16.91
#